data_d74c28c12cba9d24b91b4c466d3ef8d7
#
_entry.id   d74c28c12cba9d24b91b4c466d3ef8d7
#
_cell.length_a   1.000
_cell.length_b   1.000
_cell.length_c   1.000
_cell.angle_alpha   90.00
_cell.angle_beta   90.00
_cell.angle_gamma   90.00
#
_symmetry.space_group_name_H-M   'P 1'
#
loop_
_entity.id
_entity.type
_entity.pdbx_description
1 polymer ?
#
loop_
_entity_poly.entity_id
_entity_poly.type
_entity_poly.pdbx_seq_one_letter_code
_entity_poly.pdbx_strand_id
1 'polypeptide(L)'
;MANHYVHTCIRVFDPEASQRFYEALGFEPRGRLNFSSAYNLYLGLPGDGDVLELTVNRGHDEPYDLGTGYNHMAVAVDDIHAALAALEPLGVQPEKPPFHPGGREDLPLICFVPDPDGYRIELIGGGAFHTPQDPAPG
;
A
#
# COMPACT_ATOMS: atom_id res chain seq x y z
N MET A 1 5.30 -23.81 16.54
CA MET A 1 4.41 -22.75 16.01
C MET A 1 4.46 -22.77 14.49
N ALA A 2 3.34 -22.55 13.84
CA ALA A 2 3.31 -22.49 12.40
C ALA A 2 3.90 -21.15 11.92
N ASN A 3 4.50 -21.16 10.74
CA ASN A 3 4.98 -19.91 10.12
C ASN A 3 3.80 -19.04 9.70
N HIS A 4 3.98 -17.73 9.78
CA HIS A 4 3.03 -16.76 9.27
C HIS A 4 3.77 -15.54 8.75
N TYR A 5 3.14 -14.82 7.82
CA TYR A 5 3.71 -13.62 7.26
C TYR A 5 3.56 -12.47 8.27
N VAL A 6 4.62 -11.68 8.45
CA VAL A 6 4.61 -10.56 9.41
C VAL A 6 4.39 -9.23 8.71
N HIS A 7 5.36 -8.79 7.91
CA HIS A 7 5.27 -7.48 7.26
C HIS A 7 6.08 -7.41 5.97
N THR A 8 5.75 -6.41 5.15
CA THR A 8 6.58 -5.92 4.04
C THR A 8 7.21 -4.61 4.48
N CYS A 9 8.51 -4.46 4.22
CA CYS A 9 9.24 -3.24 4.55
C CYS A 9 9.52 -2.43 3.29
N ILE A 10 9.25 -1.12 3.36
CA ILE A 10 9.66 -0.15 2.34
C ILE A 10 10.46 0.97 2.98
N ARG A 11 11.42 1.52 2.22
CA ARG A 11 12.14 2.72 2.64
C ARG A 11 11.38 3.95 2.19
N VAL A 12 11.24 4.92 3.10
CA VAL A 12 10.50 6.15 2.82
C VAL A 12 11.39 7.37 3.02
N PHE A 13 11.23 8.35 2.14
CA PHE A 13 12.02 9.58 2.19
C PHE A 13 11.44 10.60 3.16
N ASP A 14 10.12 10.81 3.10
CA ASP A 14 9.38 11.72 3.98
C ASP A 14 8.38 10.92 4.82
N PRO A 15 8.74 10.57 6.07
CA PRO A 15 7.88 9.70 6.89
C PRO A 15 6.54 10.33 7.23
N GLU A 16 6.46 11.66 7.37
CA GLU A 16 5.18 12.31 7.66
C GLU A 16 4.22 12.21 6.47
N ALA A 17 4.73 12.44 5.27
CA ALA A 17 3.92 12.30 4.06
C ALA A 17 3.45 10.86 3.86
N SER A 18 4.35 9.89 4.06
CA SER A 18 4.00 8.47 3.94
C SER A 18 2.95 8.07 4.97
N GLN A 19 3.10 8.50 6.21
CA GLN A 19 2.14 8.18 7.26
C GLN A 19 0.77 8.77 6.95
N ARG A 20 0.69 10.02 6.49
CA ARG A 20 -0.58 10.64 6.09
C ARG A 20 -1.26 9.88 4.95
N PHE A 21 -0.46 9.42 3.97
CA PHE A 21 -0.99 8.64 2.85
C PHE A 21 -1.63 7.34 3.34
N TYR A 22 -0.90 6.55 4.13
CA TYR A 22 -1.42 5.26 4.60
C TYR A 22 -2.56 5.42 5.60
N GLU A 23 -2.53 6.45 6.45
CA GLU A 23 -3.64 6.74 7.35
C GLU A 23 -4.91 7.12 6.57
N ALA A 24 -4.78 7.83 5.44
CA ALA A 24 -5.93 8.15 4.60
C ALA A 24 -6.58 6.90 3.99
N LEU A 25 -5.82 5.81 3.85
CA LEU A 25 -6.33 4.50 3.44
C LEU A 25 -6.86 3.66 4.61
N GLY A 26 -6.76 4.16 5.85
CA GLY A 26 -7.26 3.48 7.03
C GLY A 26 -6.22 2.75 7.84
N PHE A 27 -4.93 2.82 7.45
CA PHE A 27 -3.87 2.25 8.27
C PHE A 27 -3.76 2.99 9.60
N GLU A 28 -3.44 2.24 10.65
CA GLU A 28 -3.25 2.76 11.99
C GLU A 28 -1.78 2.66 12.37
N PRO A 29 -1.18 3.71 12.97
CA PRO A 29 0.15 3.58 13.55
C PRO A 29 0.13 2.54 14.68
N ARG A 30 1.06 1.59 14.65
CA ARG A 30 1.12 0.49 15.61
C ARG A 30 2.32 0.53 16.51
N GLY A 31 3.41 1.16 16.06
CA GLY A 31 4.61 1.23 16.88
C GLY A 31 5.81 1.80 16.15
N ARG A 32 6.92 1.85 16.87
CA ARG A 32 8.18 2.39 16.37
C ARG A 32 9.35 1.68 17.04
N LEU A 33 10.40 1.39 16.25
CA LEU A 33 11.68 0.92 16.76
C LEU A 33 12.79 1.86 16.30
N ASN A 34 13.65 2.25 17.22
CA ASN A 34 14.78 3.13 16.91
C ASN A 34 16.09 2.37 16.90
N PHE A 35 16.91 2.64 15.87
CA PHE A 35 18.26 2.13 15.72
C PHE A 35 19.20 3.30 15.49
N SER A 36 20.52 3.05 15.52
CA SER A 36 21.50 4.13 15.36
C SER A 36 21.44 4.81 14.00
N SER A 37 21.24 4.05 12.93
CA SER A 37 21.25 4.56 11.55
C SER A 37 19.89 4.74 10.93
N ALA A 38 18.83 4.23 11.57
CA ALA A 38 17.48 4.25 11.03
C ALA A 38 16.45 4.11 12.15
N TYR A 39 15.19 4.39 11.83
CA TYR A 39 14.08 3.96 12.67
C TYR A 39 12.98 3.39 11.79
N ASN A 40 12.16 2.53 12.38
CA ASN A 40 11.06 1.89 11.68
C ASN A 40 9.73 2.31 12.30
N LEU A 41 8.75 2.58 11.44
CA LEU A 41 7.36 2.80 11.82
C LEU A 41 6.54 1.60 11.36
N TYR A 42 5.61 1.16 12.20
CA TYR A 42 4.76 -0.01 11.92
C TYR A 42 3.32 0.41 11.81
N LEU A 43 2.65 -0.03 10.76
CA LEU A 43 1.26 0.29 10.48
C LEU A 43 0.49 -0.98 10.12
N GLY A 44 -0.82 -0.97 10.38
CA GLY A 44 -1.71 -2.04 9.99
C GLY A 44 -3.13 -1.52 9.86
N LEU A 45 -3.94 -2.24 9.10
CA LEU A 45 -5.37 -1.95 9.00
C LEU A 45 -6.11 -2.62 10.16
N PRO A 46 -7.29 -2.10 10.58
CA PRO A 46 -8.09 -2.76 11.61
C PRO A 46 -8.33 -4.23 11.27
N GLY A 47 -8.00 -5.11 12.20
CA GLY A 47 -8.14 -6.56 12.04
C GLY A 47 -6.91 -7.25 11.46
N ASP A 48 -5.95 -6.49 10.91
CA ASP A 48 -4.69 -7.02 10.42
C ASP A 48 -3.58 -6.83 11.46
N GLY A 49 -2.48 -7.56 11.31
CA GLY A 49 -1.26 -7.32 12.08
C GLY A 49 -0.52 -6.07 11.61
N ASP A 50 0.71 -5.91 12.07
CA ASP A 50 1.57 -4.78 11.73
C ASP A 50 2.23 -5.01 10.36
N VAL A 51 1.42 -5.12 9.33
CA VAL A 51 1.81 -5.68 8.02
C VAL A 51 2.68 -4.76 7.18
N LEU A 52 2.80 -3.49 7.54
CA LEU A 52 3.60 -2.52 6.80
C LEU A 52 4.66 -1.90 7.71
N GLU A 53 5.93 -2.05 7.33
CA GLU A 53 7.06 -1.45 8.02
C GLU A 53 7.65 -0.36 7.14
N LEU A 54 7.73 0.87 7.66
CA LEU A 54 8.36 2.00 6.98
C LEU A 54 9.72 2.24 7.60
N THR A 55 10.80 2.09 6.83
CA THR A 55 12.15 2.38 7.31
C THR A 55 12.56 3.79 6.90
N VAL A 56 12.98 4.57 7.89
CA VAL A 56 13.52 5.93 7.69
C VAL A 56 15.01 5.88 7.98
N ASN A 57 15.82 6.04 6.93
CA ASN A 57 17.28 6.06 7.09
C ASN A 57 17.74 7.48 7.44
N ARG A 58 18.45 7.61 8.56
CA ARG A 58 18.94 8.91 9.02
C ARG A 58 20.02 9.43 8.08
N GLY A 59 19.95 10.70 7.75
CA GLY A 59 20.94 11.33 6.87
C GLY A 59 20.76 11.04 5.37
N HIS A 60 19.74 10.29 5.00
CA HIS A 60 19.42 10.09 3.59
C HIS A 60 18.69 11.32 3.06
N ASP A 61 19.24 11.97 2.04
CA ASP A 61 18.83 13.32 1.61
C ASP A 61 18.29 13.38 0.19
N GLU A 62 18.00 12.24 -0.43
CA GLU A 62 17.43 12.21 -1.78
C GLU A 62 16.42 11.07 -1.93
N PRO A 63 15.48 11.18 -2.90
CA PRO A 63 14.50 10.12 -3.14
C PRO A 63 15.16 8.77 -3.46
N TYR A 64 14.47 7.69 -3.08
CA TYR A 64 14.94 6.34 -3.35
C TYR A 64 14.67 5.94 -4.81
N ASP A 65 15.61 5.18 -5.38
CA ASP A 65 15.40 4.48 -6.64
C ASP A 65 14.68 3.17 -6.33
N LEU A 66 13.46 3.02 -6.82
CA LEU A 66 12.64 1.85 -6.55
C LEU A 66 12.98 0.66 -7.45
N GLY A 67 13.76 0.88 -8.51
CA GLY A 67 14.15 -0.17 -9.44
C GLY A 67 12.97 -0.72 -10.26
N THR A 68 13.16 -1.91 -10.81
CA THR A 68 12.18 -2.53 -11.71
C THR A 68 11.59 -3.83 -11.16
N GLY A 69 11.99 -4.26 -9.98
CA GLY A 69 11.53 -5.52 -9.40
C GLY A 69 10.28 -5.40 -8.56
N TYR A 70 10.01 -4.23 -8.00
CA TYR A 70 8.78 -3.99 -7.24
C TYR A 70 7.63 -3.76 -8.21
N ASN A 71 6.50 -4.39 -7.98
CA ASN A 71 5.27 -4.10 -8.75
C ASN A 71 4.29 -3.28 -7.90
N HIS A 72 3.68 -3.87 -6.90
CA HIS A 72 2.73 -3.15 -6.05
C HIS A 72 2.44 -3.92 -4.76
N MET A 73 1.86 -3.20 -3.80
CA MET A 73 1.14 -3.76 -2.67
C MET A 73 -0.34 -3.54 -2.90
N ALA A 74 -1.20 -4.39 -2.34
CA ALA A 74 -2.63 -4.30 -2.56
C ALA A 74 -3.38 -4.09 -1.25
N VAL A 75 -4.42 -3.26 -1.30
CA VAL A 75 -5.31 -2.96 -0.18
C VAL A 75 -6.75 -3.13 -0.65
N ALA A 76 -7.50 -3.98 0.03
CA ALA A 76 -8.94 -4.08 -0.21
C ALA A 76 -9.65 -2.92 0.48
N VAL A 77 -10.50 -2.22 -0.25
CA VAL A 77 -11.27 -1.08 0.27
C VAL A 77 -12.77 -1.32 0.04
N ASP A 78 -13.60 -0.83 0.96
CA ASP A 78 -15.05 -1.01 0.83
C ASP A 78 -15.60 -0.27 -0.39
N ASP A 79 -15.16 0.95 -0.59
CA ASP A 79 -15.58 1.82 -1.69
C ASP A 79 -14.35 2.49 -2.30
N ILE A 80 -14.02 2.10 -3.53
CA ILE A 80 -12.82 2.58 -4.22
C ILE A 80 -12.89 4.09 -4.51
N HIS A 81 -14.08 4.61 -4.77
CA HIS A 81 -14.26 6.06 -5.02
C HIS A 81 -14.08 6.85 -3.73
N ALA A 82 -14.55 6.33 -2.60
CA ALA A 82 -14.32 6.95 -1.29
C ALA A 82 -12.83 6.93 -0.92
N ALA A 83 -12.13 5.85 -1.21
CA ALA A 83 -10.68 5.77 -0.98
C ALA A 83 -9.92 6.81 -1.81
N LEU A 84 -10.25 6.96 -3.08
CA LEU A 84 -9.66 7.98 -3.95
C LEU A 84 -9.97 9.40 -3.45
N ALA A 85 -11.19 9.64 -2.99
CA ALA A 85 -11.59 10.93 -2.44
C ALA A 85 -10.79 11.28 -1.18
N ALA A 86 -10.47 10.29 -0.34
CA ALA A 86 -9.65 10.48 0.85
C ALA A 86 -8.20 10.84 0.52
N LEU A 87 -7.69 10.37 -0.62
CA LEU A 87 -6.32 10.64 -1.07
C LEU A 87 -6.19 11.96 -1.83
N GLU A 88 -7.27 12.47 -2.40
CA GLU A 88 -7.24 13.69 -3.22
C GLU A 88 -6.66 14.90 -2.49
N PRO A 89 -7.04 15.20 -1.21
CA PRO A 89 -6.45 16.31 -0.47
C PRO A 89 -4.93 16.24 -0.30
N LEU A 90 -4.35 15.04 -0.43
CA LEU A 90 -2.91 14.83 -0.36
C LEU A 90 -2.22 14.99 -1.72
N GLY A 91 -2.97 15.36 -2.76
CA GLY A 91 -2.43 15.54 -4.10
C GLY A 91 -2.20 14.23 -4.87
N VAL A 92 -2.77 13.13 -4.40
CA VAL A 92 -2.59 11.82 -5.05
C VAL A 92 -3.54 11.69 -6.24
N GLN A 93 -2.96 11.33 -7.39
CA GLN A 93 -3.71 11.09 -8.62
C GLN A 93 -3.58 9.62 -9.01
N PRO A 94 -4.69 8.93 -9.33
CA PRO A 94 -4.60 7.55 -9.82
C PRO A 94 -3.96 7.50 -11.21
N GLU A 95 -3.35 6.37 -11.55
CA GLU A 95 -2.78 6.14 -12.89
C GLU A 95 -3.84 6.27 -13.98
N LYS A 96 -5.04 5.75 -13.69
CA LYS A 96 -6.23 5.90 -14.50
C LYS A 96 -7.46 5.66 -13.62
N PRO A 97 -8.68 6.00 -14.08
CA PRO A 97 -9.90 5.73 -13.30
C PRO A 97 -10.05 4.24 -12.97
N PRO A 98 -10.81 3.91 -11.93
CA PRO A 98 -11.07 2.51 -11.59
C PRO A 98 -11.56 1.69 -12.79
N PHE A 99 -11.08 0.45 -12.88
CA PHE A 99 -11.38 -0.43 -14.01
C PHE A 99 -11.42 -1.89 -13.57
N HIS A 100 -12.02 -2.74 -14.38
CA HIS A 100 -11.96 -4.19 -14.21
C HIS A 100 -10.69 -4.72 -14.88
N PRO A 101 -9.83 -5.48 -14.16
CA PRO A 101 -8.59 -5.99 -14.75
C PRO A 101 -8.87 -6.82 -16.00
N GLY A 102 -8.19 -6.50 -17.11
CA GLY A 102 -8.39 -7.18 -18.38
C GLY A 102 -9.80 -7.07 -18.95
N GLY A 103 -10.62 -6.12 -18.48
CA GLY A 103 -12.01 -5.99 -18.85
C GLY A 103 -12.91 -7.07 -18.25
N ARG A 104 -12.41 -7.83 -17.29
CA ARG A 104 -13.16 -8.95 -16.68
C ARG A 104 -14.08 -8.44 -15.57
N GLU A 105 -15.38 -8.42 -15.87
CA GLU A 105 -16.40 -7.98 -14.89
C GLU A 105 -16.61 -8.96 -13.74
N ASP A 106 -16.09 -10.18 -13.86
CA ASP A 106 -16.08 -11.17 -12.78
C ASP A 106 -15.03 -10.85 -11.69
N LEU A 107 -14.11 -9.93 -11.98
CA LEU A 107 -13.11 -9.45 -11.01
C LEU A 107 -13.55 -8.10 -10.41
N PRO A 108 -13.11 -7.78 -9.20
CA PRO A 108 -13.43 -6.49 -8.60
C PRO A 108 -12.83 -5.32 -9.38
N LEU A 109 -13.41 -4.13 -9.22
CA LEU A 109 -12.77 -2.90 -9.68
C LEU A 109 -11.45 -2.71 -8.96
N ILE A 110 -10.43 -2.27 -9.70
CA ILE A 110 -9.13 -1.91 -9.15
C ILE A 110 -8.72 -0.52 -9.60
N CYS A 111 -7.77 0.06 -8.86
CA CYS A 111 -7.18 1.33 -9.22
C CYS A 111 -5.77 1.40 -8.63
N PHE A 112 -4.80 1.90 -9.38
CA PHE A 112 -3.44 2.06 -8.90
C PHE A 112 -3.16 3.51 -8.56
N VAL A 113 -2.59 3.74 -7.38
CA VAL A 113 -2.17 5.06 -6.92
C VAL A 113 -0.70 5.00 -6.48
N PRO A 114 0.08 6.08 -6.66
CA PRO A 114 1.43 6.13 -6.11
C PRO A 114 1.38 6.64 -4.68
N ASP A 115 2.19 6.05 -3.81
CA ASP A 115 2.43 6.64 -2.50
C ASP A 115 3.43 7.82 -2.64
N PRO A 116 3.80 8.54 -1.55
CA PRO A 116 4.69 9.69 -1.68
C PRO A 116 6.07 9.40 -2.25
N ASP A 117 6.56 8.17 -2.15
CA ASP A 117 7.84 7.75 -2.73
C ASP A 117 7.71 7.20 -4.14
N GLY A 118 6.49 7.02 -4.62
CA GLY A 118 6.21 6.42 -5.91
C GLY A 118 5.94 4.92 -5.85
N TYR A 119 5.88 4.32 -4.66
CA TYR A 119 5.46 2.92 -4.55
C TYR A 119 4.02 2.78 -5.03
N ARG A 120 3.82 1.86 -5.95
CA ARG A 120 2.52 1.59 -6.52
C ARG A 120 1.65 0.83 -5.54
N ILE A 121 0.44 1.32 -5.28
CA ILE A 121 -0.53 0.67 -4.40
C ILE A 121 -1.77 0.34 -5.22
N GLU A 122 -2.17 -0.93 -5.22
CA GLU A 122 -3.41 -1.36 -5.84
C GLU A 122 -4.55 -1.25 -4.83
N LEU A 123 -5.59 -0.49 -5.18
CA LEU A 123 -6.84 -0.46 -4.43
C LEU A 123 -7.79 -1.46 -5.08
N ILE A 124 -8.31 -2.39 -4.28
CA ILE A 124 -9.24 -3.41 -4.76
C ILE A 124 -10.59 -3.11 -4.13
N GLY A 125 -11.58 -2.77 -4.95
CA GLY A 125 -12.90 -2.35 -4.48
C GLY A 125 -13.77 -3.52 -4.05
N GLY A 126 -14.77 -3.22 -3.19
CA GLY A 126 -15.76 -4.20 -2.78
C GLY A 126 -15.53 -4.84 -1.42
N GLY A 127 -14.53 -4.38 -0.65
CA GLY A 127 -14.32 -4.77 0.74
C GLY A 127 -13.61 -6.09 0.94
N ALA A 128 -14.10 -7.16 0.35
CA ALA A 128 -13.52 -8.49 0.51
C ALA A 128 -12.84 -8.94 -0.77
N PHE A 129 -11.55 -9.28 -0.68
CA PHE A 129 -10.82 -9.87 -1.79
C PHE A 129 -10.85 -11.40 -1.69
N HIS A 130 -11.22 -12.05 -2.80
CA HIS A 130 -11.17 -13.50 -2.93
C HIS A 130 -10.12 -13.86 -3.97
N THR A 131 -9.27 -14.84 -3.64
CA THR A 131 -8.27 -15.33 -4.58
C THR A 131 -8.96 -15.87 -5.85
N PRO A 132 -8.69 -15.27 -7.02
CA PRO A 132 -9.30 -15.74 -8.28
C PRO A 132 -8.81 -17.14 -8.65
N GLN A 133 -9.66 -17.89 -9.31
CA GLN A 133 -9.36 -19.26 -9.72
C GLN A 133 -9.70 -19.46 -11.18
N ASP A 134 -8.71 -19.29 -12.04
CA ASP A 134 -8.83 -19.70 -13.44
C ASP A 134 -8.18 -21.07 -13.62
N PRO A 135 -8.68 -21.92 -14.55
CA PRO A 135 -7.99 -23.15 -14.85
C PRO A 135 -6.62 -22.88 -15.48
N ALA A 136 -5.67 -23.77 -15.23
CA ALA A 136 -4.36 -23.65 -15.87
C ALA A 136 -4.53 -23.73 -17.39
N PRO A 137 -3.69 -23.00 -18.18
CA PRO A 137 -3.72 -23.09 -19.64
C PRO A 137 -3.48 -24.54 -20.08
N GLY A 138 -4.27 -24.97 -21.06
CA GLY A 138 -4.17 -26.33 -21.64
C GLY A 138 -3.02 -26.47 -22.63
#